data_56f2ddc9861afb0dfe93c7d3c41c75fb
#
_entry.id   56f2ddc9861afb0dfe93c7d3c41c75fb
#
_cell.length_a   1.000
_cell.length_b   1.000
_cell.length_c   1.000
_cell.angle_alpha   90.00
_cell.angle_beta   90.00
_cell.angle_gamma   90.00
#
_symmetry.space_group_name_H-M   'P 1'
#
loop_
_entity.id
_entity.type
_entity.pdbx_description
1 polymer ?
#
loop_
_entity_poly.entity_id
_entity_poly.type
_entity_poly.pdbx_seq_one_letter_code
_entity_poly.pdbx_strand_id
1 'polypeptide(L)'
;MLTSLLIIGGLLMTLSAPPTLVSDAHTEGGLLLTDFATDRGDLDWYVMNDNVMGGRSEGTFKIEQGILHFAGTTNTRGGGFSSIRTNPAKLDLSEYAGIRLQVRGDGRRFTWRLGTNARWRGRQTGYWADFDTDDGAWTTVDIPFSQFIPRYRGTMLDGPALEPGQITDMGLMIYDKLDGPFELRVANVHAY
;
A
#
# COMPACT_ATOMS: atom_id res chain seq x y z
N MET A 1 64.33 -44.63 -0.45
CA MET A 1 63.01 -44.82 0.20
C MET A 1 62.49 -43.44 0.51
N LEU A 2 61.63 -42.87 -0.39
CA LEU A 2 60.95 -41.59 -0.18
C LEU A 2 59.50 -41.91 0.18
N THR A 3 59.09 -41.56 1.39
CA THR A 3 57.70 -41.65 1.87
C THR A 3 57.01 -40.31 1.52
N SER A 4 56.06 -40.37 0.58
CA SER A 4 55.17 -39.25 0.27
C SER A 4 54.03 -39.12 1.28
N LEU A 5 53.91 -37.95 1.92
CA LEU A 5 52.84 -37.62 2.86
C LEU A 5 51.74 -36.92 2.05
N LEU A 6 50.57 -37.57 1.95
CA LEU A 6 49.38 -37.05 1.32
C LEU A 6 48.62 -36.17 2.35
N ILE A 7 48.53 -34.86 2.12
CA ILE A 7 47.71 -33.94 2.92
C ILE A 7 46.34 -33.87 2.26
N ILE A 8 45.34 -34.44 2.91
CA ILE A 8 43.92 -34.31 2.53
C ILE A 8 43.41 -32.99 3.11
N GLY A 9 43.30 -31.97 2.30
CA GLY A 9 42.64 -30.72 2.68
C GLY A 9 41.10 -30.90 2.73
N GLY A 10 40.54 -30.97 3.92
CA GLY A 10 39.09 -30.94 4.12
C GLY A 10 38.53 -29.53 3.91
N LEU A 11 37.70 -29.34 2.85
CA LEU A 11 36.96 -28.14 2.61
C LEU A 11 35.78 -28.06 3.59
N LEU A 12 35.88 -27.21 4.61
CA LEU A 12 34.80 -26.93 5.55
C LEU A 12 33.80 -25.99 4.81
N MET A 13 32.69 -26.54 4.32
CA MET A 13 31.56 -25.72 3.88
C MET A 13 30.82 -25.19 5.12
N THR A 14 30.96 -23.92 5.40
CA THR A 14 30.12 -23.22 6.38
C THR A 14 28.72 -23.04 5.78
N LEU A 15 27.74 -23.82 6.23
CA LEU A 15 26.33 -23.56 5.98
C LEU A 15 25.98 -22.25 6.68
N SER A 16 25.82 -21.18 5.92
CA SER A 16 25.22 -19.94 6.41
C SER A 16 23.72 -20.21 6.58
N ALA A 17 23.23 -20.16 7.83
CA ALA A 17 21.82 -20.21 8.12
C ALA A 17 21.10 -19.02 7.46
N PRO A 18 19.88 -19.20 6.93
CA PRO A 18 19.11 -18.08 6.41
C PRO A 18 18.87 -17.05 7.51
N PRO A 19 18.85 -15.74 7.20
CA PRO A 19 18.55 -14.73 8.20
C PRO A 19 17.16 -15.01 8.76
N THR A 20 17.12 -15.24 10.06
CA THR A 20 15.87 -15.29 10.81
C THR A 20 15.25 -13.91 10.67
N LEU A 21 14.07 -13.82 10.05
CA LEU A 21 13.24 -12.63 10.11
C LEU A 21 12.91 -12.43 11.58
N VAL A 22 13.60 -11.51 12.22
CA VAL A 22 13.22 -11.02 13.54
C VAL A 22 11.92 -10.28 13.32
N SER A 23 10.82 -10.93 13.62
CA SER A 23 9.53 -10.31 13.77
C SER A 23 9.60 -9.43 15.01
N ASP A 24 10.02 -8.19 14.86
CA ASP A 24 9.78 -7.16 15.85
C ASP A 24 8.27 -6.84 15.81
N ALA A 25 7.52 -7.73 16.47
CA ALA A 25 6.12 -7.50 16.79
C ALA A 25 6.04 -6.40 17.86
N HIS A 26 6.31 -5.16 17.49
CA HIS A 26 5.81 -4.03 18.26
C HIS A 26 4.33 -3.84 17.92
N THR A 27 3.53 -4.74 18.49
CA THR A 27 2.07 -4.57 18.59
C THR A 27 1.81 -3.64 19.77
N GLU A 28 2.22 -2.39 19.71
CA GLU A 28 1.70 -1.36 20.59
C GLU A 28 0.36 -0.90 20.02
N GLY A 29 -0.73 -1.55 20.44
CA GLY A 29 -2.06 -0.96 20.50
C GLY A 29 -2.81 -0.67 19.19
N GLY A 30 -2.34 -1.13 18.02
CA GLY A 30 -3.00 -0.87 16.73
C GLY A 30 -4.00 -1.96 16.34
N LEU A 31 -5.05 -1.57 15.59
CA LEU A 31 -6.02 -2.49 14.99
C LEU A 31 -5.52 -2.97 13.63
N LEU A 32 -5.30 -4.27 13.45
CA LEU A 32 -5.04 -4.85 12.14
C LEU A 32 -6.29 -4.71 11.26
N LEU A 33 -6.16 -4.03 10.12
CA LEU A 33 -7.21 -3.88 9.12
C LEU A 33 -7.14 -4.97 8.04
N THR A 34 -5.94 -5.34 7.63
CA THR A 34 -5.67 -6.49 6.76
C THR A 34 -4.20 -6.88 6.77
N ASP A 35 -3.93 -8.18 6.67
CA ASP A 35 -2.60 -8.78 6.45
C ASP A 35 -2.54 -9.57 5.14
N PHE A 36 -3.60 -9.48 4.33
CA PHE A 36 -3.73 -10.18 3.05
C PHE A 36 -3.60 -11.71 3.16
N ALA A 37 -4.08 -12.29 4.26
CA ALA A 37 -3.95 -13.72 4.56
C ALA A 37 -4.66 -14.65 3.55
N THR A 38 -5.58 -14.12 2.75
CA THR A 38 -6.26 -14.83 1.66
C THR A 38 -5.92 -14.22 0.31
N ASP A 39 -6.15 -14.95 -0.80
CA ASP A 39 -5.89 -14.48 -2.18
C ASP A 39 -6.65 -13.20 -2.56
N ARG A 40 -7.76 -12.92 -1.88
CA ARG A 40 -8.54 -11.69 -2.05
C ARG A 40 -8.26 -10.67 -0.94
N GLY A 41 -7.57 -11.08 0.11
CA GLY A 41 -7.52 -10.38 1.38
C GLY A 41 -8.85 -10.48 2.12
N ASP A 42 -8.89 -9.91 3.29
CA ASP A 42 -10.07 -9.83 4.18
C ASP A 42 -11.06 -8.77 3.68
N LEU A 43 -10.63 -7.95 2.72
CA LEU A 43 -11.39 -6.85 2.13
C LEU A 43 -11.47 -7.07 0.62
N ASP A 44 -12.66 -7.16 0.08
CA ASP A 44 -12.90 -7.36 -1.36
C ASP A 44 -12.29 -6.21 -2.19
N TRP A 45 -11.08 -6.41 -2.68
CA TRP A 45 -10.36 -5.43 -3.49
C TRP A 45 -10.79 -5.48 -4.95
N TYR A 46 -10.88 -4.32 -5.60
CA TYR A 46 -11.12 -4.20 -7.05
C TYR A 46 -10.28 -3.09 -7.67
N VAL A 47 -10.03 -3.21 -8.98
CA VAL A 47 -9.27 -2.24 -9.76
C VAL A 47 -10.17 -1.12 -10.28
N MET A 48 -9.67 0.12 -10.23
CA MET A 48 -10.26 1.27 -10.90
C MET A 48 -9.17 2.12 -11.54
N ASN A 49 -9.04 1.99 -12.86
CA ASN A 49 -8.09 2.75 -13.67
C ASN A 49 -8.75 4.00 -14.29
N ASP A 50 -7.95 4.88 -14.87
CA ASP A 50 -8.41 6.13 -15.48
C ASP A 50 -9.16 5.95 -16.82
N ASN A 51 -9.25 4.72 -17.34
CA ASN A 51 -10.08 4.39 -18.51
C ASN A 51 -11.56 4.77 -18.34
N VAL A 52 -12.05 4.82 -17.10
CA VAL A 52 -13.39 5.33 -16.75
C VAL A 52 -13.58 6.81 -17.12
N MET A 53 -12.50 7.53 -17.43
CA MET A 53 -12.48 8.93 -17.86
C MET A 53 -11.79 9.12 -19.22
N GLY A 54 -11.52 8.03 -19.96
CA GLY A 54 -10.84 8.07 -21.25
C GLY A 54 -9.30 8.05 -21.16
N GLY A 55 -8.74 7.78 -19.98
CA GLY A 55 -7.30 7.59 -19.77
C GLY A 55 -6.78 6.24 -20.30
N ARG A 56 -5.48 6.06 -20.23
CA ARG A 56 -4.76 4.89 -20.76
C ARG A 56 -3.84 4.23 -19.73
N SER A 57 -3.95 4.59 -18.47
CA SER A 57 -3.22 3.92 -17.41
C SER A 57 -3.79 2.53 -17.19
N GLU A 58 -2.93 1.55 -16.96
CA GLU A 58 -3.30 0.17 -16.70
C GLU A 58 -2.59 -0.28 -15.43
N GLY A 59 -3.35 -0.65 -14.42
CA GLY A 59 -2.86 -1.24 -13.19
C GLY A 59 -3.71 -2.42 -12.80
N THR A 60 -3.10 -3.34 -12.11
CA THR A 60 -3.73 -4.54 -11.56
C THR A 60 -3.15 -4.85 -10.20
N PHE A 61 -3.78 -5.78 -9.48
CA PHE A 61 -3.21 -6.30 -8.25
C PHE A 61 -3.31 -7.83 -8.20
N LYS A 62 -2.50 -8.42 -7.35
CA LYS A 62 -2.59 -9.81 -6.92
C LYS A 62 -2.21 -9.90 -5.45
N ILE A 63 -2.71 -10.90 -4.76
CA ILE A 63 -2.33 -11.23 -3.39
C ILE A 63 -1.66 -12.59 -3.43
N GLU A 64 -0.41 -12.65 -3.01
CA GLU A 64 0.39 -13.87 -2.97
C GLU A 64 1.18 -13.93 -1.67
N GLN A 65 1.11 -15.04 -0.97
CA GLN A 65 1.86 -15.27 0.27
C GLN A 65 1.67 -14.18 1.34
N GLY A 66 0.45 -13.65 1.49
CA GLY A 66 0.16 -12.59 2.45
C GLY A 66 0.69 -11.21 2.05
N ILE A 67 1.01 -10.99 0.77
CA ILE A 67 1.46 -9.69 0.26
C ILE A 67 0.57 -9.27 -0.89
N LEU A 68 0.01 -8.07 -0.79
CA LEU A 68 -0.64 -7.43 -1.92
C LEU A 68 0.42 -6.81 -2.83
N HIS A 69 0.37 -7.14 -4.11
CA HIS A 69 1.19 -6.56 -5.18
C HIS A 69 0.30 -5.69 -6.07
N PHE A 70 0.54 -4.40 -6.10
CA PHE A 70 -0.14 -3.45 -6.96
C PHE A 70 0.86 -2.90 -7.97
N ALA A 71 0.65 -3.19 -9.26
CA ALA A 71 1.60 -2.82 -10.30
C ALA A 71 0.91 -2.48 -11.61
N GLY A 72 1.62 -1.78 -12.50
CA GLY A 72 1.10 -1.38 -13.80
C GLY A 72 1.91 -0.31 -14.48
N THR A 73 1.23 0.47 -15.33
CA THR A 73 1.84 1.61 -16.06
C THR A 73 0.88 2.79 -16.05
N THR A 74 1.36 3.95 -15.66
CA THR A 74 0.62 5.21 -15.73
C THR A 74 0.87 5.91 -17.06
N ASN A 75 -0.18 6.58 -17.58
CA ASN A 75 -0.11 7.43 -18.76
C ASN A 75 -0.90 8.72 -18.48
N THR A 76 -0.22 9.85 -18.46
CA THR A 76 -0.80 11.14 -18.07
C THR A 76 -1.69 11.76 -19.15
N ARG A 77 -1.71 11.19 -20.36
CA ARG A 77 -2.58 11.66 -21.45
C ARG A 77 -4.01 11.18 -21.23
N GLY A 78 -4.86 12.10 -20.77
CA GLY A 78 -6.29 11.85 -20.53
C GLY A 78 -6.62 11.32 -19.13
N GLY A 79 -5.63 11.20 -18.24
CA GLY A 79 -5.87 10.71 -16.87
C GLY A 79 -4.60 10.72 -16.04
N GLY A 80 -3.90 9.57 -15.94
CA GLY A 80 -2.64 9.41 -15.24
C GLY A 80 -2.78 8.81 -13.85
N PHE A 81 -3.80 7.95 -13.63
CA PHE A 81 -3.92 7.22 -12.38
C PHE A 81 -4.31 5.75 -12.59
N SER A 82 -3.87 4.94 -11.66
CA SER A 82 -4.44 3.62 -11.39
C SER A 82 -4.74 3.50 -9.90
N SER A 83 -5.79 2.80 -9.53
CA SER A 83 -6.14 2.56 -8.14
C SER A 83 -6.73 1.18 -7.91
N ILE A 84 -6.55 0.70 -6.69
CA ILE A 84 -7.29 -0.43 -6.14
C ILE A 84 -8.05 0.06 -4.92
N ARG A 85 -9.23 -0.50 -4.70
CA ARG A 85 -10.15 -0.08 -3.63
C ARG A 85 -10.83 -1.28 -3.03
N THR A 86 -11.26 -1.14 -1.79
CA THR A 86 -12.14 -2.13 -1.16
C THR A 86 -13.61 -1.84 -1.48
N ASN A 87 -14.43 -2.88 -1.45
CA ASN A 87 -15.87 -2.68 -1.39
C ASN A 87 -16.26 -1.97 -0.08
N PRO A 88 -17.39 -1.25 -0.07
CA PRO A 88 -17.84 -0.54 1.12
C PRO A 88 -18.02 -1.48 2.32
N ALA A 89 -17.40 -1.09 3.42
CA ALA A 89 -17.54 -1.72 4.73
C ALA A 89 -17.57 -0.61 5.79
N LYS A 90 -18.26 -0.82 6.89
CA LYS A 90 -18.27 0.15 7.98
C LYS A 90 -17.01 -0.04 8.84
N LEU A 91 -16.14 0.96 8.85
CA LEU A 91 -14.93 1.00 9.68
C LEU A 91 -15.02 2.20 10.64
N ASP A 92 -15.12 1.91 11.94
CA ASP A 92 -15.03 2.93 12.96
C ASP A 92 -13.59 2.97 13.51
N LEU A 93 -12.84 3.99 13.09
CA LEU A 93 -11.46 4.21 13.49
C LEU A 93 -11.31 5.44 14.38
N SER A 94 -12.37 5.88 15.05
CA SER A 94 -12.38 7.09 15.90
C SER A 94 -11.41 7.05 17.07
N GLU A 95 -11.06 5.85 17.56
CA GLU A 95 -10.10 5.65 18.67
C GLU A 95 -8.62 5.67 18.21
N TYR A 96 -8.35 5.80 16.90
CA TYR A 96 -7.02 5.74 16.32
C TYR A 96 -6.59 7.10 15.76
N ALA A 97 -5.28 7.30 15.62
CA ALA A 97 -4.69 8.55 15.13
C ALA A 97 -4.44 8.56 13.62
N GLY A 98 -4.36 7.38 12.98
CA GLY A 98 -4.00 7.28 11.57
C GLY A 98 -3.95 5.85 11.04
N ILE A 99 -3.45 5.74 9.82
CA ILE A 99 -3.20 4.47 9.12
C ILE A 99 -1.70 4.21 9.05
N ARG A 100 -1.29 3.01 9.42
CA ARG A 100 0.09 2.51 9.29
C ARG A 100 0.14 1.44 8.22
N LEU A 101 1.07 1.60 7.29
CA LEU A 101 1.31 0.68 6.19
C LEU A 101 2.71 0.09 6.29
N GLN A 102 2.86 -1.21 6.06
CA GLN A 102 4.15 -1.79 5.77
C GLN A 102 4.25 -2.01 4.26
N VAL A 103 5.11 -1.23 3.60
CA VAL A 103 5.18 -1.15 2.14
C VAL A 103 6.60 -1.32 1.60
N ARG A 104 6.68 -1.76 0.35
CA ARG A 104 7.90 -1.75 -0.47
C ARG A 104 7.54 -1.22 -1.84
N GLY A 105 8.03 -0.06 -2.21
CA GLY A 105 7.75 0.58 -3.50
C GLY A 105 8.97 0.62 -4.41
N ASP A 106 8.85 1.40 -5.45
CA ASP A 106 9.80 1.61 -6.54
C ASP A 106 10.37 3.05 -6.58
N GLY A 107 10.28 3.77 -5.45
CA GLY A 107 10.69 5.18 -5.34
C GLY A 107 9.63 6.17 -5.84
N ARG A 108 8.48 5.70 -6.32
CA ARG A 108 7.37 6.56 -6.72
C ARG A 108 6.51 6.96 -5.53
N ARG A 109 5.72 8.04 -5.70
CA ARG A 109 4.75 8.53 -4.72
C ARG A 109 3.40 7.87 -4.94
N PHE A 110 2.85 7.30 -3.88
CA PHE A 110 1.52 6.70 -3.85
C PHE A 110 0.57 7.51 -2.97
N THR A 111 -0.71 7.23 -3.09
CA THR A 111 -1.77 7.85 -2.30
C THR A 111 -2.56 6.77 -1.58
N TRP A 112 -2.73 6.91 -0.26
CA TRP A 112 -3.74 6.18 0.48
C TRP A 112 -5.04 6.96 0.43
N ARG A 113 -6.14 6.24 0.18
CA ARG A 113 -7.47 6.82 0.04
C ARG A 113 -8.41 6.25 1.08
N LEU A 114 -9.26 7.13 1.62
CA LEU A 114 -10.37 6.77 2.48
C LEU A 114 -11.68 7.34 1.88
N GLY A 115 -12.71 6.53 1.86
CA GLY A 115 -14.06 6.94 1.54
C GLY A 115 -14.90 7.10 2.81
N THR A 116 -15.88 7.97 2.76
CA THR A 116 -16.89 8.14 3.81
C THR A 116 -18.24 8.49 3.17
N ASN A 117 -19.29 8.61 3.97
CA ASN A 117 -20.58 9.13 3.52
C ASN A 117 -20.62 10.66 3.38
N ALA A 118 -19.53 11.36 3.67
CA ALA A 118 -19.46 12.81 3.61
C ALA A 118 -19.73 13.33 2.18
N ARG A 119 -20.46 14.44 2.12
CA ARG A 119 -20.77 15.13 0.87
C ARG A 119 -20.40 16.60 0.96
N TRP A 120 -19.82 17.12 -0.12
CA TRP A 120 -19.57 18.53 -0.30
C TRP A 120 -20.36 19.06 -1.49
N ARG A 121 -21.28 19.98 -1.26
CA ARG A 121 -22.17 20.54 -2.29
C ARG A 121 -22.87 19.45 -3.14
N GLY A 122 -23.34 18.39 -2.46
CA GLY A 122 -24.02 17.24 -3.07
C GLY A 122 -23.10 16.16 -3.69
N ARG A 123 -21.78 16.38 -3.74
CA ARG A 123 -20.81 15.44 -4.29
C ARG A 123 -20.18 14.61 -3.19
N GLN A 124 -20.03 13.30 -3.41
CA GLN A 124 -19.32 12.44 -2.47
C GLN A 124 -17.87 12.86 -2.35
N THR A 125 -17.39 12.98 -1.13
CA THR A 125 -16.01 13.39 -0.82
C THR A 125 -15.16 12.17 -0.54
N GLY A 126 -14.04 12.03 -1.25
CA GLY A 126 -12.98 11.10 -0.87
C GLY A 126 -11.85 11.86 -0.16
N TYR A 127 -11.09 11.16 0.65
CA TYR A 127 -9.98 11.72 1.44
C TYR A 127 -8.68 11.08 1.00
N TRP A 128 -7.68 11.86 0.65
CA TRP A 128 -6.43 11.40 0.06
C TRP A 128 -5.24 11.90 0.88
N ALA A 129 -4.31 11.01 1.15
CA ALA A 129 -3.02 11.34 1.74
C ALA A 129 -1.91 10.68 0.92
N ASP A 130 -0.95 11.46 0.47
CA ASP A 130 0.16 11.00 -0.33
C ASP A 130 1.30 10.53 0.57
N PHE A 131 2.04 9.50 0.13
CA PHE A 131 3.24 9.00 0.78
C PHE A 131 4.30 8.61 -0.24
N ASP A 132 5.55 8.83 0.11
CA ASP A 132 6.70 8.44 -0.70
C ASP A 132 7.14 7.00 -0.37
N THR A 133 7.81 6.36 -1.30
CA THR A 133 8.40 5.04 -1.10
C THR A 133 9.88 5.07 -1.45
N ASP A 134 10.66 4.22 -0.78
CA ASP A 134 12.07 3.98 -1.14
C ASP A 134 12.15 2.83 -2.14
N ASP A 135 13.04 2.96 -3.14
CA ASP A 135 13.22 1.94 -4.16
C ASP A 135 13.70 0.61 -3.55
N GLY A 136 12.84 -0.38 -3.65
CA GLY A 136 13.12 -1.76 -3.27
C GLY A 136 13.26 -2.04 -1.77
N ALA A 137 13.08 -1.06 -0.87
CA ALA A 137 13.15 -1.26 0.57
C ALA A 137 11.77 -1.43 1.21
N TRP A 138 11.66 -2.33 2.20
CA TRP A 138 10.49 -2.37 3.08
C TRP A 138 10.57 -1.23 4.09
N THR A 139 9.53 -0.41 4.14
CA THR A 139 9.39 0.72 5.05
C THR A 139 8.04 0.72 5.75
N THR A 140 7.99 1.28 6.94
CA THR A 140 6.74 1.57 7.64
C THR A 140 6.36 3.02 7.37
N VAL A 141 5.14 3.24 6.88
CA VAL A 141 4.60 4.56 6.59
C VAL A 141 3.43 4.83 7.53
N ASP A 142 3.55 5.86 8.34
CA ASP A 142 2.49 6.37 9.20
C ASP A 142 1.80 7.56 8.54
N ILE A 143 0.48 7.46 8.39
CA ILE A 143 -0.36 8.48 7.76
C ILE A 143 -1.40 8.95 8.78
N PRO A 144 -1.15 10.02 9.53
CA PRO A 144 -2.11 10.60 10.46
C PRO A 144 -3.41 11.01 9.75
N PHE A 145 -4.56 10.85 10.40
CA PHE A 145 -5.84 11.28 9.81
C PHE A 145 -5.87 12.77 9.46
N SER A 146 -5.09 13.60 10.14
CA SER A 146 -4.95 15.02 9.83
C SER A 146 -4.29 15.34 8.48
N GLN A 147 -3.59 14.37 7.87
CA GLN A 147 -2.99 14.52 6.54
C GLN A 147 -3.97 14.27 5.39
N PHE A 148 -5.15 13.70 5.67
CA PHE A 148 -6.11 13.38 4.63
C PHE A 148 -6.86 14.63 4.16
N ILE A 149 -6.71 14.93 2.88
CA ILE A 149 -7.29 16.10 2.24
C ILE A 149 -8.57 15.71 1.50
N PRO A 150 -9.71 16.41 1.70
CA PRO A 150 -10.94 16.14 0.97
C PRO A 150 -10.78 16.44 -0.52
N ARG A 151 -11.18 15.49 -1.38
CA ARG A 151 -11.08 15.61 -2.83
C ARG A 151 -12.31 15.06 -3.55
N TYR A 152 -12.57 15.60 -4.73
CA TYR A 152 -13.52 15.07 -5.70
C TYR A 152 -12.87 15.03 -7.08
N ARG A 153 -12.73 13.84 -7.66
CA ARG A 153 -12.10 13.62 -8.99
C ARG A 153 -10.74 14.34 -9.14
N GLY A 154 -9.89 14.23 -8.11
CA GLY A 154 -8.56 14.85 -8.10
C GLY A 154 -8.53 16.31 -7.66
N THR A 155 -9.66 17.04 -7.71
CA THR A 155 -9.73 18.41 -7.23
C THR A 155 -9.83 18.47 -5.72
N MET A 156 -8.96 19.27 -5.09
CA MET A 156 -9.05 19.57 -3.65
C MET A 156 -10.33 20.34 -3.36
N LEU A 157 -10.99 20.00 -2.27
CA LEU A 157 -12.19 20.67 -1.82
C LEU A 157 -11.91 21.49 -0.56
N ASP A 158 -12.58 22.62 -0.44
CA ASP A 158 -12.77 23.31 0.82
C ASP A 158 -13.99 22.67 1.52
N GLY A 159 -13.82 21.42 1.96
CA GLY A 159 -14.86 20.53 2.43
C GLY A 159 -14.67 20.08 3.88
N PRO A 160 -15.54 19.20 4.38
CA PRO A 160 -15.44 18.71 5.74
C PRO A 160 -14.12 17.96 5.95
N ALA A 161 -13.58 18.04 7.16
CA ALA A 161 -12.47 17.19 7.59
C ALA A 161 -12.88 15.70 7.57
N LEU A 162 -11.90 14.81 7.51
CA LEU A 162 -12.15 13.38 7.66
C LEU A 162 -12.71 13.08 9.06
N GLU A 163 -13.79 12.32 9.12
CA GLU A 163 -14.34 11.75 10.35
C GLU A 163 -13.98 10.26 10.41
N PRO A 164 -12.97 9.86 11.22
CA PRO A 164 -12.47 8.47 11.22
C PRO A 164 -13.51 7.43 11.64
N GLY A 165 -14.52 7.82 12.41
CA GLY A 165 -15.64 6.93 12.80
C GLY A 165 -16.63 6.65 11.66
N GLN A 166 -16.47 7.26 10.49
CA GLN A 166 -17.39 7.13 9.35
C GLN A 166 -16.74 6.62 8.07
N ILE A 167 -15.60 5.95 8.19
CA ILE A 167 -14.90 5.38 7.04
C ILE A 167 -15.72 4.22 6.48
N THR A 168 -15.91 4.23 5.15
CA THR A 168 -16.69 3.21 4.43
C THR A 168 -15.84 2.37 3.49
N ASP A 169 -14.74 2.88 3.00
CA ASP A 169 -13.83 2.18 2.09
C ASP A 169 -12.42 2.75 2.18
N MET A 170 -11.47 1.95 1.74
CA MET A 170 -10.08 2.37 1.63
C MET A 170 -9.48 1.95 0.28
N GLY A 171 -8.34 2.49 -0.07
CA GLY A 171 -7.66 2.10 -1.29
C GLY A 171 -6.28 2.70 -1.47
N LEU A 172 -5.58 2.12 -2.40
CA LEU A 172 -4.30 2.59 -2.90
C LEU A 172 -4.47 3.19 -4.28
N MET A 173 -3.70 4.21 -4.57
CA MET A 173 -3.68 4.85 -5.88
C MET A 173 -2.27 5.33 -6.19
N ILE A 174 -1.91 5.30 -7.46
CA ILE A 174 -0.80 6.08 -8.00
C ILE A 174 -1.38 7.22 -8.83
N TYR A 175 -0.96 8.45 -8.54
CA TYR A 175 -1.39 9.68 -9.22
C TYR A 175 -0.32 10.77 -9.09
N ASP A 176 0.94 10.41 -9.27
CA ASP A 176 2.12 11.26 -9.08
C ASP A 176 2.47 12.13 -10.31
N LYS A 177 1.64 12.05 -11.37
CA LYS A 177 1.79 12.81 -12.63
C LYS A 177 3.01 12.41 -13.47
N LEU A 178 3.53 11.21 -13.27
CA LEU A 178 4.59 10.65 -14.07
C LEU A 178 4.05 9.53 -14.97
N ASP A 179 4.57 9.43 -16.19
CA ASP A 179 4.35 8.29 -17.07
C ASP A 179 5.30 7.14 -16.70
N GLY A 180 4.89 5.92 -17.00
CA GLY A 180 5.75 4.75 -16.89
C GLY A 180 5.30 3.70 -15.88
N PRO A 181 6.12 2.67 -15.67
CA PRO A 181 5.79 1.57 -14.79
C PRO A 181 5.74 2.01 -13.33
N PHE A 182 5.00 1.25 -12.53
CA PHE A 182 4.97 1.38 -11.08
C PHE A 182 4.80 0.02 -10.41
N GLU A 183 5.34 -0.12 -9.22
CA GLU A 183 5.15 -1.29 -8.36
C GLU A 183 5.11 -0.87 -6.88
N LEU A 184 4.08 -1.35 -6.17
CA LEU A 184 3.95 -1.25 -4.73
C LEU A 184 3.56 -2.60 -4.14
N ARG A 185 4.26 -3.02 -3.10
CA ARG A 185 3.92 -4.19 -2.29
C ARG A 185 3.48 -3.72 -0.92
N VAL A 186 2.44 -4.35 -0.38
CA VAL A 186 1.91 -4.06 0.96
C VAL A 186 1.80 -5.36 1.72
N ALA A 187 2.44 -5.42 2.90
CA ALA A 187 2.40 -6.61 3.75
C ALA A 187 1.25 -6.55 4.76
N ASN A 188 0.95 -5.37 5.30
CA ASN A 188 -0.16 -5.19 6.23
C ASN A 188 -0.60 -3.73 6.29
N VAL A 189 -1.80 -3.54 6.83
CA VAL A 189 -2.42 -2.24 7.09
C VAL A 189 -3.00 -2.27 8.50
N HIS A 190 -2.63 -1.28 9.31
CA HIS A 190 -3.16 -1.09 10.66
C HIS A 190 -3.78 0.30 10.82
N ALA A 191 -4.72 0.44 11.74
CA ALA A 191 -5.00 1.72 12.40
C ALA A 191 -4.15 1.80 13.68
N TYR A 192 -3.54 2.97 13.97
CA TYR A 192 -2.64 3.17 15.12
C TYR A 192 -3.05 4.40 15.95
#